data_d4dc5b15d983240dadeea5f7fe4537c7
#
_entry.id   d4dc5b15d983240dadeea5f7fe4537c7
#
_cell.length_a   1.000
_cell.length_b   1.000
_cell.length_c   1.000
_cell.angle_alpha   90.00
_cell.angle_beta   90.00
_cell.angle_gamma   90.00
#
_symmetry.space_group_name_H-M   'P 1'
#
loop_
_entity.id
_entity.type
_entity.pdbx_description
1 polymer ?
#
loop_
_entity_poly.entity_id
_entity_poly.type
_entity_poly.pdbx_seq_one_letter_code
_entity_poly.pdbx_strand_id
1 'polypeptide(L)'
;MHAKSTYVQQWNLSLQRQVGANWLFTANYLGNEDVHLWGPQYQLNYALFTPTAAIGNIPQRRILTLANPAMGQYYNGIGETEDGGTGSYNALLISLQRRRAKGLTISGNYTWSHCISDGVISQPGSTGITPGRRKVLRGNCGTNSGSTGLTSVSGGDRRHVLSVSAVVESPRLSNTTLRLLGSGWQLSGILQLQSGSSFTVNSGTDVTLTGTTDNQRALQILADPYMPNKNRDQWLNPNAFVRPANGQYGNAANSIRGPGIFQLVTGLTRKFALREGQSVEFRAEAFNLTNHVNPNNPSLLLNGQTFGKITSAGDPRASGAGDPRIMQLALKYVF
;
A
#
# COMPACT_ATOMS: atom_id res chain seq x y z
N MET A 1 7.37 -19.43 -28.99
CA MET A 1 6.40 -18.47 -28.48
C MET A 1 6.83 -17.09 -28.90
N HIS A 2 5.93 -16.27 -29.44
CA HIS A 2 6.21 -14.86 -29.69
C HIS A 2 5.60 -14.07 -28.55
N ALA A 3 6.45 -13.60 -27.65
CA ALA A 3 6.04 -12.73 -26.58
C ALA A 3 5.51 -11.40 -27.12
N LYS A 4 4.39 -10.94 -26.62
CA LYS A 4 3.80 -9.66 -27.00
C LYS A 4 4.36 -8.55 -26.13
N SER A 5 4.54 -7.37 -26.70
CA SER A 5 4.97 -6.22 -25.94
C SER A 5 3.88 -5.74 -25.00
N THR A 6 4.25 -5.42 -23.78
CA THR A 6 3.36 -4.71 -22.85
C THR A 6 2.98 -3.35 -23.41
N TYR A 7 1.72 -3.00 -23.38
CA TYR A 7 1.26 -1.65 -23.68
C TYR A 7 0.25 -1.17 -22.64
N VAL A 8 0.16 0.14 -22.51
CA VAL A 8 -0.72 0.83 -21.56
C VAL A 8 -1.66 1.73 -22.33
N GLN A 9 -2.95 1.60 -22.09
CA GLN A 9 -3.96 2.54 -22.55
C GLN A 9 -4.26 3.49 -21.40
N GLN A 10 -4.15 4.81 -21.66
CA GLN A 10 -4.40 5.82 -20.65
C GLN A 10 -5.40 6.84 -21.15
N TRP A 11 -6.28 7.28 -20.27
CA TRP A 11 -7.22 8.36 -20.51
C TRP A 11 -7.32 9.25 -19.28
N ASN A 12 -7.56 10.52 -19.52
CA ASN A 12 -7.80 11.47 -18.45
C ASN A 12 -8.87 12.51 -18.86
N LEU A 13 -9.58 13.00 -17.86
CA LEU A 13 -10.47 14.13 -17.97
C LEU A 13 -10.13 15.09 -16.84
N SER A 14 -9.76 16.32 -17.21
CA SER A 14 -9.39 17.37 -16.25
C SER A 14 -10.38 18.54 -16.32
N LEU A 15 -10.94 18.88 -15.16
CA LEU A 15 -11.76 20.06 -14.98
C LEU A 15 -11.05 20.98 -14.00
N GLN A 16 -10.82 22.21 -14.42
CA GLN A 16 -10.17 23.22 -13.59
C GLN A 16 -11.00 24.49 -13.55
N ARG A 17 -11.18 25.01 -12.36
CA ARG A 17 -11.93 26.24 -12.14
C ARG A 17 -11.27 27.12 -11.09
N GLN A 18 -11.07 28.38 -11.43
CA GLN A 18 -10.74 29.39 -10.47
C GLN A 18 -12.02 29.90 -9.78
N VAL A 19 -12.00 29.93 -8.45
CA VAL A 19 -13.10 30.40 -7.60
C VAL A 19 -12.64 31.66 -6.84
N GLY A 20 -13.20 32.78 -7.20
CA GLY A 20 -12.71 34.07 -6.73
C GLY A 20 -11.26 34.35 -7.16
N ALA A 21 -10.58 35.27 -6.49
CA ALA A 21 -9.24 35.72 -6.89
C ALA A 21 -8.11 34.74 -6.47
N ASN A 22 -8.34 33.90 -5.47
CA ASN A 22 -7.25 33.19 -4.79
C ASN A 22 -7.41 31.66 -4.73
N TRP A 23 -8.53 31.11 -5.11
CA TRP A 23 -8.79 29.69 -5.06
C TRP A 23 -8.76 29.05 -6.43
N LEU A 24 -8.10 27.92 -6.53
CA LEU A 24 -8.10 27.06 -7.70
C LEU A 24 -8.57 25.67 -7.30
N PHE A 25 -9.63 25.21 -7.95
CA PHE A 25 -10.15 23.85 -7.81
C PHE A 25 -9.82 23.07 -9.07
N THR A 26 -9.37 21.84 -8.90
CA THR A 26 -9.11 20.92 -10.01
C THR A 26 -9.68 19.56 -9.67
N ALA A 27 -10.39 18.94 -10.61
CA ALA A 27 -10.84 17.57 -10.53
C ALA A 27 -10.35 16.82 -11.77
N ASN A 28 -9.58 15.76 -11.57
CA ASN A 28 -9.04 14.93 -12.63
C ASN A 28 -9.55 13.50 -12.45
N TYR A 29 -10.17 12.96 -13.48
CA TYR A 29 -10.36 11.53 -13.61
C TYR A 29 -9.23 10.95 -14.43
N LEU A 30 -8.56 9.94 -13.91
CA LEU A 30 -7.47 9.21 -14.54
C LEU A 30 -7.83 7.74 -14.59
N GLY A 31 -7.73 7.14 -15.76
CA GLY A 31 -7.82 5.71 -15.92
C GLY A 31 -6.66 5.17 -16.75
N ASN A 32 -6.23 3.95 -16.43
CA ASN A 32 -5.35 3.19 -17.29
C ASN A 32 -5.74 1.72 -17.33
N GLU A 33 -5.38 1.07 -18.41
CA GLU A 33 -5.42 -0.37 -18.57
C GLU A 33 -4.09 -0.86 -19.13
N ASP A 34 -3.49 -1.77 -18.40
CA ASP A 34 -2.25 -2.43 -18.75
C ASP A 34 -2.59 -3.78 -19.39
N VAL A 35 -2.03 -4.02 -20.57
CA VAL A 35 -2.27 -5.25 -21.34
C VAL A 35 -0.93 -5.88 -21.68
N HIS A 36 -0.90 -7.21 -21.68
CA HIS A 36 0.31 -7.98 -21.86
C HIS A 36 1.40 -7.69 -20.82
N LEU A 37 0.98 -7.51 -19.55
CA LEU A 37 1.93 -7.41 -18.45
C LEU A 37 2.75 -8.70 -18.37
N TRP A 38 4.05 -8.54 -18.40
CA TRP A 38 4.97 -9.62 -18.11
C TRP A 38 4.95 -9.89 -16.62
N GLY A 39 4.70 -11.15 -16.29
CA GLY A 39 4.83 -11.46 -14.91
C GLY A 39 4.03 -12.57 -14.31
N PRO A 40 2.81 -12.89 -14.73
CA PRO A 40 2.24 -14.12 -14.23
C PRO A 40 3.19 -15.27 -14.52
N GLN A 41 3.70 -15.91 -13.47
CA GLN A 41 4.47 -17.12 -13.62
C GLN A 41 3.53 -18.30 -13.45
N TYR A 42 3.56 -19.25 -14.36
CA TYR A 42 2.76 -20.45 -14.32
C TYR A 42 3.66 -21.65 -13.98
N GLN A 43 3.14 -22.51 -13.14
CA GLN A 43 3.76 -23.79 -12.86
C GLN A 43 3.33 -24.79 -13.93
N LEU A 44 4.20 -25.13 -14.86
CA LEU A 44 3.91 -26.08 -15.93
C LEU A 44 3.86 -27.53 -15.44
N ASN A 45 4.74 -27.89 -14.50
CA ASN A 45 4.82 -29.25 -13.95
C ASN A 45 4.17 -29.32 -12.55
N TYR A 46 2.92 -28.91 -12.46
CA TYR A 46 2.16 -29.00 -11.22
C TYR A 46 1.60 -30.43 -10.97
N ALA A 47 1.28 -30.71 -9.72
CA ALA A 47 0.60 -31.94 -9.38
C ALA A 47 -0.90 -31.82 -9.63
N LEU A 48 -1.49 -32.78 -10.34
CA LEU A 48 -2.94 -32.83 -10.55
C LEU A 48 -3.66 -33.16 -9.24
N PHE A 49 -4.76 -32.50 -8.98
CA PHE A 49 -5.61 -32.84 -7.85
C PHE A 49 -6.41 -34.11 -8.15
N THR A 50 -6.40 -35.05 -7.21
CA THR A 50 -7.18 -36.29 -7.25
C THR A 50 -7.85 -36.50 -5.89
N PRO A 51 -8.86 -37.34 -5.75
CA PRO A 51 -9.48 -37.65 -4.46
C PRO A 51 -8.46 -38.19 -3.41
N THR A 52 -7.39 -38.81 -3.89
CA THR A 52 -6.30 -39.37 -3.06
C THR A 52 -5.10 -38.43 -2.92
N ALA A 53 -5.25 -37.16 -3.37
CA ALA A 53 -4.16 -36.21 -3.33
C ALA A 53 -3.74 -35.89 -1.89
N ALA A 54 -2.43 -35.96 -1.66
CA ALA A 54 -1.79 -35.60 -0.41
C ALA A 54 -0.44 -34.93 -0.69
N ILE A 55 0.10 -34.23 0.30
CA ILE A 55 1.44 -33.59 0.19
C ILE A 55 2.51 -34.66 -0.14
N GLY A 56 2.44 -35.83 0.49
CA GLY A 56 3.42 -36.88 0.31
C GLY A 56 3.44 -37.54 -1.09
N ASN A 57 2.37 -37.37 -1.89
CA ASN A 57 2.31 -37.93 -3.23
C ASN A 57 2.32 -36.88 -4.36
N ILE A 58 2.78 -35.67 -4.07
CA ILE A 58 2.94 -34.62 -5.05
C ILE A 58 3.83 -35.03 -6.23
N PRO A 59 5.02 -35.61 -6.03
CA PRO A 59 5.90 -35.99 -7.15
C PRO A 59 5.24 -36.95 -8.13
N GLN A 60 4.48 -37.91 -7.64
CA GLN A 60 3.80 -38.92 -8.46
C GLN A 60 2.64 -38.35 -9.29
N ARG A 61 2.06 -37.22 -8.85
CA ARG A 61 0.92 -36.59 -9.50
C ARG A 61 1.33 -35.41 -10.42
N ARG A 62 2.62 -35.16 -10.56
CA ARG A 62 3.10 -34.09 -11.47
C ARG A 62 2.86 -34.50 -12.92
N ILE A 63 2.53 -33.51 -13.76
CA ILE A 63 2.16 -33.73 -15.17
C ILE A 63 3.24 -34.54 -15.90
N LEU A 64 4.52 -34.14 -15.75
CA LEU A 64 5.62 -34.86 -16.41
C LEU A 64 5.82 -36.26 -15.87
N THR A 65 5.63 -36.47 -14.58
CA THR A 65 5.71 -37.83 -14.00
C THR A 65 4.57 -38.71 -14.50
N LEU A 66 3.37 -38.17 -14.64
CA LEU A 66 2.23 -38.93 -15.19
C LEU A 66 2.43 -39.25 -16.68
N ALA A 67 3.02 -38.32 -17.43
CA ALA A 67 3.29 -38.51 -18.86
C ALA A 67 4.42 -39.51 -19.11
N ASN A 68 5.48 -39.49 -18.32
CA ASN A 68 6.62 -40.42 -18.39
C ASN A 68 7.23 -40.65 -17.00
N PRO A 69 6.82 -41.69 -16.26
CA PRO A 69 7.29 -41.93 -14.92
C PRO A 69 8.81 -42.13 -14.79
N ALA A 70 9.44 -42.69 -15.79
CA ALA A 70 10.88 -42.95 -15.77
C ALA A 70 11.72 -41.69 -15.79
N MET A 71 11.27 -40.67 -16.54
CA MET A 71 12.00 -39.40 -16.73
C MET A 71 11.37 -38.27 -15.91
N GLY A 72 10.04 -38.22 -15.82
CA GLY A 72 9.30 -37.09 -15.19
C GLY A 72 9.56 -36.98 -13.70
N GLN A 73 9.88 -38.08 -13.00
CA GLN A 73 10.21 -38.08 -11.58
C GLN A 73 11.41 -37.19 -11.22
N TYR A 74 12.31 -36.91 -12.15
CA TYR A 74 13.49 -36.09 -11.91
C TYR A 74 13.20 -34.61 -12.03
N TYR A 75 12.00 -34.22 -12.47
CA TYR A 75 11.60 -32.81 -12.64
C TYR A 75 10.71 -32.36 -11.49
N ASN A 76 11.13 -31.27 -10.88
CA ASN A 76 10.33 -30.56 -9.87
C ASN A 76 9.38 -29.55 -10.55
N GLY A 77 9.05 -28.48 -9.86
CA GLY A 77 8.30 -27.38 -10.44
C GLY A 77 9.05 -26.74 -11.61
N ILE A 78 8.34 -26.45 -12.68
CA ILE A 78 8.84 -25.70 -13.86
C ILE A 78 7.98 -24.46 -13.98
N GLY A 79 8.57 -23.29 -13.78
CA GLY A 79 7.89 -22.02 -13.92
C GLY A 79 8.04 -21.47 -15.32
N GLU A 80 6.95 -20.98 -15.91
CA GLU A 80 6.93 -20.21 -17.13
C GLU A 80 6.46 -18.79 -16.81
N THR A 81 7.12 -17.79 -17.39
CA THR A 81 6.67 -16.39 -17.31
C THR A 81 5.91 -16.06 -18.58
N GLU A 82 4.67 -15.60 -18.43
CA GLU A 82 3.82 -15.21 -19.55
C GLU A 82 3.67 -13.69 -19.67
N ASP A 83 3.25 -13.27 -20.86
CA ASP A 83 2.90 -11.90 -21.22
C ASP A 83 1.38 -11.63 -21.19
N GLY A 84 0.63 -12.46 -20.50
CA GLY A 84 -0.83 -12.41 -20.52
C GLY A 84 -1.45 -11.67 -19.35
N GLY A 85 -0.66 -11.04 -18.50
CA GLY A 85 -1.15 -10.26 -17.37
C GLY A 85 -1.91 -9.01 -17.80
N THR A 86 -2.90 -8.62 -16.98
CA THR A 86 -3.66 -7.37 -17.16
C THR A 86 -3.73 -6.59 -15.87
N GLY A 87 -3.83 -5.28 -15.96
CA GLY A 87 -4.02 -4.38 -14.84
C GLY A 87 -4.97 -3.25 -15.20
N SER A 88 -5.70 -2.75 -14.24
CA SER A 88 -6.52 -1.55 -14.41
C SER A 88 -6.42 -0.64 -13.19
N TYR A 89 -6.30 0.66 -13.42
CA TYR A 89 -6.29 1.68 -12.38
C TYR A 89 -7.28 2.78 -12.75
N ASN A 90 -8.13 3.15 -11.82
CA ASN A 90 -9.06 4.25 -11.95
C ASN A 90 -8.95 5.15 -10.73
N ALA A 91 -8.86 6.46 -10.94
CA ALA A 91 -8.73 7.42 -9.86
C ALA A 91 -9.47 8.73 -10.16
N LEU A 92 -10.06 9.29 -9.09
CA LEU A 92 -10.50 10.66 -9.03
C LEU A 92 -9.53 11.43 -8.13
N LEU A 93 -8.87 12.42 -8.69
CA LEU A 93 -7.95 13.31 -7.99
C LEU A 93 -8.62 14.69 -7.86
N ILE A 94 -8.77 15.13 -6.63
CA ILE A 94 -9.30 16.47 -6.34
C ILE A 94 -8.17 17.30 -5.72
N SER A 95 -7.91 18.46 -6.29
CA SER A 95 -6.94 19.44 -5.78
C SER A 95 -7.63 20.75 -5.47
N LEU A 96 -7.33 21.30 -4.30
CA LEU A 96 -7.74 22.61 -3.89
C LEU A 96 -6.51 23.42 -3.50
N GLN A 97 -6.29 24.53 -4.18
CA GLN A 97 -5.16 25.41 -3.91
C GLN A 97 -5.66 26.82 -3.58
N ARG A 98 -5.07 27.40 -2.56
CA ARG A 98 -5.25 28.82 -2.24
C ARG A 98 -3.89 29.51 -2.35
N ARG A 99 -3.83 30.48 -3.25
CA ARG A 99 -2.69 31.39 -3.35
C ARG A 99 -2.60 32.26 -2.09
N ARG A 100 -1.38 32.68 -1.76
CA ARG A 100 -1.15 33.53 -0.59
C ARG A 100 -2.07 34.75 -0.60
N ALA A 101 -2.99 34.79 0.34
CA ALA A 101 -3.90 35.92 0.57
C ALA A 101 -4.13 36.05 2.07
N LYS A 102 -3.95 37.26 2.58
CA LYS A 102 -4.08 37.59 4.01
C LYS A 102 -3.26 36.64 4.91
N GLY A 103 -2.03 36.32 4.49
CA GLY A 103 -1.10 35.46 5.24
C GLY A 103 -1.41 33.96 5.23
N LEU A 104 -2.35 33.49 4.40
CA LEU A 104 -2.72 32.06 4.34
C LEU A 104 -2.48 31.49 2.94
N THR A 105 -1.71 30.41 2.88
CA THR A 105 -1.52 29.56 1.69
C THR A 105 -1.97 28.14 2.04
N ILE A 106 -2.74 27.49 1.18
CA ILE A 106 -3.20 26.10 1.36
C ILE A 106 -3.06 25.35 0.04
N SER A 107 -2.62 24.11 0.13
CA SER A 107 -2.70 23.14 -0.97
C SER A 107 -3.19 21.81 -0.41
N GLY A 108 -4.32 21.34 -0.90
CA GLY A 108 -4.91 20.05 -0.53
C GLY A 108 -5.09 19.16 -1.76
N ASN A 109 -4.69 17.91 -1.66
CA ASN A 109 -4.86 16.91 -2.71
C ASN A 109 -5.52 15.67 -2.11
N TYR A 110 -6.60 15.24 -2.72
CA TYR A 110 -7.30 14.03 -2.35
C TYR A 110 -7.38 13.10 -3.55
N THR A 111 -7.04 11.84 -3.34
CA THR A 111 -7.14 10.79 -4.35
C THR A 111 -8.06 9.69 -3.85
N TRP A 112 -9.06 9.39 -4.65
CA TRP A 112 -9.88 8.20 -4.50
C TRP A 112 -9.57 7.27 -5.68
N SER A 113 -9.00 6.11 -5.41
CA SER A 113 -8.51 5.23 -6.46
C SER A 113 -8.81 3.76 -6.24
N HIS A 114 -8.79 3.01 -7.31
CA HIS A 114 -8.87 1.57 -7.31
C HIS A 114 -7.96 0.96 -8.36
N CYS A 115 -7.14 0.03 -7.91
CA CYS A 115 -6.25 -0.75 -8.75
C CYS A 115 -6.58 -2.24 -8.66
N ILE A 116 -6.76 -2.89 -9.81
CA ILE A 116 -6.96 -4.33 -9.93
C ILE A 116 -5.96 -4.90 -10.93
N SER A 117 -5.32 -6.00 -10.60
CA SER A 117 -4.39 -6.68 -11.51
C SER A 117 -4.42 -8.20 -11.33
N ASP A 118 -3.87 -8.91 -12.29
CA ASP A 118 -3.70 -10.37 -12.24
C ASP A 118 -2.53 -10.80 -11.31
N GLY A 119 -1.99 -9.87 -10.57
CA GLY A 119 -0.82 -10.02 -9.70
C GLY A 119 0.45 -9.57 -10.40
N VAL A 120 1.26 -8.82 -9.67
CA VAL A 120 2.59 -8.43 -10.11
C VAL A 120 3.56 -9.46 -9.61
N ILE A 121 4.43 -9.82 -10.48
CA ILE A 121 5.56 -10.72 -10.35
C ILE A 121 6.15 -10.70 -8.96
N SER A 122 6.16 -11.82 -8.33
CA SER A 122 7.22 -12.15 -7.41
C SER A 122 8.46 -12.51 -8.21
N GLN A 123 9.60 -12.18 -7.68
CA GLN A 123 10.94 -12.31 -8.25
C GLN A 123 11.17 -13.50 -9.17
N PRO A 124 12.03 -13.38 -10.20
CA PRO A 124 12.46 -14.50 -11.00
C PRO A 124 12.95 -15.65 -10.12
N GLY A 125 12.30 -16.80 -10.22
CA GLY A 125 12.62 -17.99 -9.43
C GLY A 125 11.60 -18.38 -8.37
N SER A 126 10.57 -17.59 -8.09
CA SER A 126 9.47 -18.03 -7.24
C SER A 126 8.58 -19.00 -8.02
N THR A 127 8.60 -20.26 -7.60
CA THR A 127 7.87 -21.37 -8.25
C THR A 127 6.40 -21.43 -7.86
N GLY A 128 5.83 -20.34 -7.41
CA GLY A 128 4.57 -20.30 -6.69
C GLY A 128 3.35 -19.94 -7.49
N ILE A 129 3.02 -20.65 -8.57
CA ILE A 129 1.89 -20.26 -9.36
C ILE A 129 0.90 -21.36 -9.59
N THR A 130 -0.33 -20.93 -9.43
CA THR A 130 -1.54 -21.68 -9.65
C THR A 130 -1.64 -22.11 -11.11
N PRO A 131 -1.75 -23.41 -11.38
CA PRO A 131 -1.93 -23.89 -12.74
C PRO A 131 -3.20 -23.40 -13.40
N GLY A 132 -3.06 -22.83 -14.58
CA GLY A 132 -4.14 -22.75 -15.56
C GLY A 132 -5.27 -21.75 -15.32
N ARG A 133 -5.18 -20.83 -14.33
CA ARG A 133 -6.31 -19.91 -14.08
C ARG A 133 -5.85 -18.48 -13.73
N ARG A 134 -5.65 -17.65 -14.73
CA ARG A 134 -5.45 -16.19 -14.58
C ARG A 134 -6.45 -15.53 -13.63
N LYS A 135 -7.73 -15.90 -13.72
CA LYS A 135 -8.81 -15.34 -12.87
C LYS A 135 -8.63 -15.57 -11.38
N VAL A 136 -7.87 -16.59 -10.98
CA VAL A 136 -7.62 -16.89 -9.56
C VAL A 136 -6.64 -15.92 -8.94
N LEU A 137 -5.76 -15.32 -9.74
CA LEU A 137 -4.75 -14.37 -9.27
C LEU A 137 -5.27 -12.93 -9.24
N ARG A 138 -6.36 -12.64 -9.97
CA ARG A 138 -6.92 -11.30 -10.06
C ARG A 138 -7.43 -10.80 -8.71
N GLY A 139 -7.00 -9.61 -8.34
CA GLY A 139 -7.38 -8.98 -7.08
C GLY A 139 -6.93 -7.53 -7.05
N ASN A 140 -7.04 -6.87 -5.90
CA ASN A 140 -6.50 -5.52 -5.76
C ASN A 140 -5.00 -5.54 -6.00
N CYS A 141 -4.47 -4.47 -6.60
CA CYS A 141 -3.03 -4.34 -6.82
C CYS A 141 -2.27 -4.47 -5.50
N GLY A 142 -1.22 -5.20 -5.54
CA GLY A 142 -0.34 -5.47 -4.42
C GLY A 142 0.64 -6.55 -4.81
N THR A 143 1.75 -6.61 -4.12
CA THR A 143 2.64 -7.75 -4.25
C THR A 143 2.08 -8.87 -3.42
N ASN A 144 1.70 -9.97 -4.05
CA ASN A 144 1.50 -11.22 -3.33
C ASN A 144 2.85 -11.61 -2.74
N SER A 145 3.06 -11.32 -1.48
CA SER A 145 4.22 -11.85 -0.76
C SER A 145 4.12 -13.36 -0.74
N GLY A 146 5.06 -13.99 -1.40
CA GLY A 146 5.19 -15.42 -1.41
C GLY A 146 5.33 -16.03 0.00
N SER A 147 5.47 -17.31 0.03
CA SER A 147 5.46 -18.26 1.14
C SER A 147 6.26 -17.95 2.40
N THR A 148 7.08 -16.94 2.43
CA THR A 148 7.97 -16.69 3.56
C THR A 148 7.39 -15.83 4.66
N GLY A 149 6.15 -15.36 4.55
CA GLY A 149 5.46 -14.64 5.66
C GLY A 149 6.13 -13.36 6.17
N LEU A 150 7.31 -13.05 5.69
CA LEU A 150 8.22 -12.06 6.27
C LEU A 150 8.24 -10.73 5.56
N THR A 151 7.68 -10.63 4.38
CA THR A 151 7.59 -9.35 3.68
C THR A 151 6.16 -9.12 3.23
N SER A 152 5.37 -8.57 4.13
CA SER A 152 4.23 -7.77 3.73
C SER A 152 4.77 -6.60 2.90
N VAL A 153 4.98 -6.80 1.62
CA VAL A 153 5.25 -5.70 0.73
C VAL A 153 3.94 -4.93 0.61
N SER A 154 3.75 -4.06 1.58
CA SER A 154 2.69 -3.10 1.66
C SER A 154 2.84 -2.11 0.52
N GLY A 155 2.20 -2.31 -0.55
CA GLY A 155 2.22 -1.45 -1.74
C GLY A 155 0.99 -1.67 -2.56
N GLY A 156 -0.03 -2.18 -1.89
CA GLY A 156 -1.29 -2.46 -2.53
C GLY A 156 -2.15 -1.22 -2.71
N ASP A 157 -3.27 -1.44 -3.34
CA ASP A 157 -4.32 -0.45 -3.54
C ASP A 157 -4.67 0.29 -2.24
N ARG A 158 -4.48 1.59 -2.23
CA ARG A 158 -4.94 2.51 -1.18
C ARG A 158 -6.10 3.33 -1.74
N ARG A 159 -7.29 3.09 -1.20
CA ARG A 159 -8.52 3.71 -1.72
C ARG A 159 -8.57 5.21 -1.56
N HIS A 160 -8.06 5.70 -0.47
CA HIS A 160 -8.15 7.11 -0.10
C HIS A 160 -6.78 7.60 0.34
N VAL A 161 -6.32 8.67 -0.28
CA VAL A 161 -5.09 9.36 0.08
C VAL A 161 -5.39 10.86 0.12
N LEU A 162 -5.19 11.48 1.27
CA LEU A 162 -5.33 12.91 1.47
C LEU A 162 -3.99 13.50 1.92
N SER A 163 -3.54 14.54 1.24
CA SER A 163 -2.39 15.35 1.65
C SER A 163 -2.79 16.83 1.66
N VAL A 164 -2.61 17.48 2.80
CA VAL A 164 -2.89 18.91 2.94
C VAL A 164 -1.66 19.60 3.47
N SER A 165 -1.19 20.61 2.78
CA SER A 165 -0.16 21.52 3.27
C SER A 165 -0.73 22.93 3.47
N ALA A 166 -0.36 23.56 4.57
CA ALA A 166 -0.80 24.90 4.86
C ALA A 166 0.36 25.73 5.45
N VAL A 167 0.38 26.99 5.11
CA VAL A 167 1.27 27.99 5.69
C VAL A 167 0.44 29.18 6.13
N VAL A 168 0.57 29.53 7.41
CA VAL A 168 -0.11 30.65 8.04
C VAL A 168 0.93 31.64 8.55
N GLU A 169 0.82 32.88 8.14
CA GLU A 169 1.67 33.98 8.61
C GLU A 169 0.89 34.85 9.58
N SER A 170 1.50 35.17 10.72
CA SER A 170 0.88 36.09 11.68
C SER A 170 0.74 37.49 11.09
N PRO A 171 -0.37 38.18 11.35
CA PRO A 171 -0.57 39.55 10.85
C PRO A 171 0.43 40.53 11.52
N ARG A 172 0.68 41.63 10.86
CA ARG A 172 1.39 42.75 11.49
C ARG A 172 0.45 43.48 12.45
N LEU A 173 0.77 43.42 13.74
CA LEU A 173 0.02 44.08 14.77
C LEU A 173 0.44 45.54 14.87
N SER A 174 -0.51 46.44 15.16
CA SER A 174 -0.30 47.91 15.24
C SER A 174 0.45 48.30 16.52
N ASN A 175 0.17 47.67 17.63
CA ASN A 175 0.84 47.92 18.90
C ASN A 175 2.29 47.41 18.87
N THR A 176 3.25 48.24 19.27
CA THR A 176 4.69 47.95 19.17
C THR A 176 5.09 46.72 19.96
N THR A 177 4.61 46.57 21.19
CA THR A 177 4.95 45.41 22.04
C THR A 177 4.32 44.13 21.50
N LEU A 178 3.06 44.16 21.11
CA LEU A 178 2.37 43.05 20.52
C LEU A 178 2.96 42.68 19.15
N ARG A 179 3.45 43.63 18.39
CA ARG A 179 4.13 43.40 17.13
C ARG A 179 5.48 42.71 17.34
N LEU A 180 6.21 43.12 18.38
CA LEU A 180 7.50 42.50 18.71
C LEU A 180 7.34 41.01 19.06
N LEU A 181 6.27 40.65 19.76
CA LEU A 181 6.05 39.26 20.22
C LEU A 181 5.18 38.44 19.26
N GLY A 182 4.14 39.03 18.69
CA GLY A 182 3.08 38.32 17.96
C GLY A 182 3.18 38.37 16.43
N SER A 183 3.98 39.29 15.85
CA SER A 183 4.10 39.40 14.39
C SER A 183 5.35 38.70 13.85
N GLY A 184 5.30 38.31 12.56
CA GLY A 184 6.42 37.70 11.86
C GLY A 184 6.58 36.21 12.12
N TRP A 185 5.62 35.58 12.77
CA TRP A 185 5.57 34.12 12.88
C TRP A 185 4.99 33.49 11.63
N GLN A 186 5.56 32.37 11.24
CA GLN A 186 5.05 31.51 10.17
C GLN A 186 4.87 30.11 10.73
N LEU A 187 3.61 29.64 10.71
CA LEU A 187 3.26 28.26 11.03
C LEU A 187 3.04 27.50 9.72
N SER A 188 3.79 26.45 9.51
CA SER A 188 3.61 25.51 8.41
C SER A 188 3.13 24.16 8.93
N GLY A 189 2.36 23.45 8.12
CA GLY A 189 1.88 22.11 8.46
C GLY A 189 1.67 21.27 7.23
N ILE A 190 1.94 19.95 7.37
CA ILE A 190 1.64 18.92 6.38
C ILE A 190 0.86 17.82 7.09
N LEU A 191 -0.38 17.61 6.66
CA LEU A 191 -1.23 16.51 7.10
C LEU A 191 -1.28 15.45 6.00
N GLN A 192 -1.04 14.19 6.35
CA GLN A 192 -1.19 13.04 5.47
C GLN A 192 -2.13 12.02 6.11
N LEU A 193 -3.17 11.64 5.37
CA LEU A 193 -4.11 10.58 5.72
C LEU A 193 -4.15 9.58 4.57
N GLN A 194 -4.05 8.29 4.90
CA GLN A 194 -4.15 7.24 3.90
C GLN A 194 -4.99 6.08 4.45
N SER A 195 -5.82 5.50 3.61
CA SER A 195 -6.47 4.23 3.95
C SER A 195 -5.44 3.11 4.04
N GLY A 196 -5.77 2.05 4.76
CA GLY A 196 -4.93 0.86 4.86
C GLY A 196 -4.64 0.25 3.49
N SER A 197 -3.45 -0.31 3.34
CA SER A 197 -3.06 -1.07 2.15
C SER A 197 -3.82 -2.39 2.08
N SER A 198 -4.04 -2.88 0.87
CA SER A 198 -4.64 -4.20 0.65
C SER A 198 -3.61 -5.31 0.86
N PHE A 199 -4.07 -6.45 1.38
CA PHE A 199 -3.23 -7.63 1.59
C PHE A 199 -4.04 -8.93 1.50
N THR A 200 -3.33 -10.06 1.46
CA THR A 200 -3.88 -11.41 1.36
C THR A 200 -3.65 -12.18 2.65
N VAL A 201 -4.68 -12.85 3.15
CA VAL A 201 -4.55 -13.83 4.23
C VAL A 201 -4.19 -15.18 3.61
N ASN A 202 -3.07 -15.77 4.06
CA ASN A 202 -2.56 -17.03 3.58
C ASN A 202 -2.92 -18.18 4.52
N SER A 203 -3.23 -19.34 3.95
CA SER A 203 -3.55 -20.56 4.72
C SER A 203 -2.33 -21.15 5.45
N GLY A 204 -1.12 -20.81 4.97
CA GLY A 204 0.14 -21.33 5.52
C GLY A 204 0.51 -22.74 5.10
N THR A 205 -0.29 -23.36 4.24
CA THR A 205 -0.05 -24.73 3.74
C THR A 205 -0.50 -24.82 2.28
N ASP A 206 0.04 -25.80 1.54
CA ASP A 206 -0.41 -26.11 0.18
C ASP A 206 -1.79 -26.78 0.23
N VAL A 207 -2.84 -25.96 0.23
CA VAL A 207 -4.24 -26.43 0.25
C VAL A 207 -4.68 -26.98 -1.09
N THR A 208 -4.05 -26.51 -2.17
CA THR A 208 -4.37 -26.96 -3.52
C THR A 208 -3.70 -28.29 -3.88
N LEU A 209 -2.74 -28.72 -3.07
CA LEU A 209 -1.95 -29.94 -3.24
C LEU A 209 -1.28 -30.03 -4.63
N THR A 210 -0.88 -28.87 -5.14
CA THR A 210 -0.21 -28.73 -6.44
C THR A 210 1.32 -28.76 -6.35
N GLY A 211 1.84 -28.76 -5.13
CA GLY A 211 3.28 -28.73 -4.87
C GLY A 211 3.85 -27.31 -4.84
N THR A 212 3.01 -26.32 -4.60
CA THR A 212 3.42 -24.93 -4.42
C THR A 212 2.91 -24.42 -3.07
N THR A 213 3.70 -23.59 -2.40
CA THR A 213 3.30 -22.92 -1.15
C THR A 213 2.83 -21.49 -1.34
N ASP A 214 3.04 -20.96 -2.54
CA ASP A 214 2.67 -19.60 -2.87
C ASP A 214 1.18 -19.49 -3.23
N ASN A 215 0.59 -18.32 -3.01
CA ASN A 215 -0.81 -18.05 -3.31
C ASN A 215 -1.83 -19.00 -2.67
N GLN A 216 -1.44 -19.68 -1.60
CA GLN A 216 -2.31 -20.56 -0.83
C GLN A 216 -3.17 -19.73 0.12
N ARG A 217 -4.22 -19.14 -0.41
CA ARG A 217 -5.06 -18.15 0.29
C ARG A 217 -6.06 -18.82 1.22
N ALA A 218 -6.34 -18.17 2.34
CA ALA A 218 -7.42 -18.58 3.24
C ALA A 218 -8.79 -18.27 2.62
N LEU A 219 -9.82 -18.95 3.07
CA LEU A 219 -11.21 -18.67 2.74
C LEU A 219 -11.81 -17.80 3.85
N GLN A 220 -12.33 -16.64 3.51
CA GLN A 220 -13.09 -15.80 4.41
C GLN A 220 -14.54 -16.29 4.48
N ILE A 221 -15.02 -16.59 5.67
CA ILE A 221 -16.38 -17.13 5.91
C ILE A 221 -17.30 -16.13 6.63
N LEU A 222 -16.78 -15.07 7.23
CA LEU A 222 -17.56 -13.99 7.80
C LEU A 222 -17.46 -12.75 6.90
N ALA A 223 -18.56 -12.02 6.79
CA ALA A 223 -18.60 -10.78 5.99
C ALA A 223 -17.60 -9.71 6.50
N ASP A 224 -17.48 -9.57 7.83
CA ASP A 224 -16.48 -8.70 8.46
C ASP A 224 -15.29 -9.53 8.92
N PRO A 225 -14.09 -9.32 8.34
CA PRO A 225 -12.89 -10.06 8.71
C PRO A 225 -12.19 -9.51 9.94
N TYR A 226 -12.70 -8.42 10.52
CA TYR A 226 -12.02 -7.72 11.62
C TYR A 226 -12.63 -8.03 12.98
N MET A 227 -11.85 -7.80 14.02
CA MET A 227 -12.39 -7.78 15.38
C MET A 227 -13.21 -6.49 15.61
N PRO A 228 -14.31 -6.56 16.38
CA PRO A 228 -15.14 -5.39 16.70
C PRO A 228 -14.32 -4.25 17.35
N ASN A 229 -13.41 -4.59 18.25
CA ASN A 229 -12.51 -3.66 18.92
C ASN A 229 -11.08 -3.86 18.44
N LYS A 230 -10.81 -3.45 17.20
CA LYS A 230 -9.49 -3.56 16.59
C LYS A 230 -8.41 -2.93 17.45
N ASN A 231 -7.42 -3.72 17.80
CA ASN A 231 -6.23 -3.26 18.49
C ASN A 231 -4.99 -4.00 17.97
N ARG A 232 -3.83 -3.72 18.53
CA ARG A 232 -2.56 -4.33 18.13
C ARG A 232 -2.59 -5.85 18.22
N ASP A 233 -3.16 -6.40 19.27
CA ASP A 233 -3.12 -7.84 19.56
C ASP A 233 -4.27 -8.61 18.90
N GLN A 234 -5.31 -7.91 18.45
CA GLN A 234 -6.50 -8.46 17.82
C GLN A 234 -7.02 -7.52 16.73
N TRP A 235 -6.41 -7.56 15.56
CA TRP A 235 -6.85 -6.78 14.40
C TRP A 235 -7.80 -7.57 13.50
N LEU A 236 -7.36 -8.77 13.08
CA LEU A 236 -8.20 -9.70 12.33
C LEU A 236 -8.92 -10.65 13.28
N ASN A 237 -10.14 -11.03 12.90
CA ASN A 237 -10.91 -12.05 13.58
C ASN A 237 -10.46 -13.44 13.09
N PRO A 238 -9.84 -14.27 13.93
CA PRO A 238 -9.41 -15.60 13.51
C PRO A 238 -10.57 -16.49 13.04
N ASN A 239 -11.77 -16.30 13.60
CA ASN A 239 -12.97 -17.05 13.23
C ASN A 239 -13.56 -16.63 11.88
N ALA A 240 -13.08 -15.52 11.31
CA ALA A 240 -13.52 -15.07 9.98
C ALA A 240 -12.83 -15.81 8.83
N PHE A 241 -11.80 -16.60 9.12
CA PHE A 241 -11.01 -17.27 8.10
C PHE A 241 -10.88 -18.74 8.41
N VAL A 242 -10.97 -19.55 7.36
CA VAL A 242 -10.72 -20.97 7.44
C VAL A 242 -9.76 -21.40 6.34
N ARG A 243 -9.09 -22.52 6.55
CA ARG A 243 -8.37 -23.20 5.51
C ARG A 243 -9.37 -23.72 4.46
N PRO A 244 -9.20 -23.43 3.16
CA PRO A 244 -10.02 -24.06 2.12
C PRO A 244 -9.93 -25.60 2.16
N ALA A 245 -10.93 -26.26 1.62
CA ALA A 245 -10.84 -27.69 1.41
C ALA A 245 -9.69 -28.03 0.44
N ASN A 246 -9.15 -29.22 0.54
CA ASN A 246 -8.07 -29.66 -0.33
C ASN A 246 -8.48 -29.55 -1.81
N GLY A 247 -7.60 -29.01 -2.64
CA GLY A 247 -7.85 -28.75 -4.05
C GLY A 247 -8.63 -27.45 -4.34
N GLN A 248 -9.03 -26.70 -3.31
CA GLN A 248 -9.76 -25.44 -3.47
C GLN A 248 -8.86 -24.23 -3.25
N TYR A 249 -9.18 -23.14 -3.90
CA TYR A 249 -8.57 -21.83 -3.70
C TYR A 249 -9.42 -20.98 -2.75
N GLY A 250 -8.76 -20.17 -1.93
CA GLY A 250 -9.43 -19.20 -1.06
C GLY A 250 -9.88 -17.93 -1.80
N ASN A 251 -9.98 -16.84 -1.06
CA ASN A 251 -10.46 -15.55 -1.55
C ASN A 251 -9.57 -14.93 -2.65
N ALA A 252 -10.07 -13.86 -3.27
CA ALA A 252 -9.27 -13.03 -4.17
C ALA A 252 -8.03 -12.47 -3.48
N ALA A 253 -6.97 -12.25 -4.25
CA ALA A 253 -5.74 -11.64 -3.74
C ALA A 253 -6.01 -10.22 -3.23
N ASN A 254 -5.30 -9.82 -2.17
CA ASN A 254 -5.35 -8.48 -1.59
C ASN A 254 -6.77 -7.97 -1.28
N SER A 255 -7.63 -8.87 -0.79
CA SER A 255 -9.04 -8.57 -0.49
C SER A 255 -9.25 -7.90 0.86
N ILE A 256 -8.29 -7.98 1.76
CA ILE A 256 -8.34 -7.45 3.14
C ILE A 256 -7.54 -6.15 3.22
N ARG A 257 -7.95 -5.22 4.09
CA ARG A 257 -7.25 -3.95 4.28
C ARG A 257 -6.65 -3.83 5.67
N GLY A 258 -5.46 -3.29 5.71
CA GLY A 258 -4.73 -2.99 6.94
C GLY A 258 -5.15 -1.69 7.61
N PRO A 259 -4.40 -1.29 8.63
CA PRO A 259 -4.55 0.01 9.27
C PRO A 259 -4.29 1.16 8.30
N GLY A 260 -4.94 2.29 8.55
CA GLY A 260 -4.63 3.55 7.87
C GLY A 260 -3.38 4.21 8.41
N ILE A 261 -2.95 5.27 7.74
CA ILE A 261 -1.83 6.12 8.14
C ILE A 261 -2.38 7.51 8.47
N PHE A 262 -1.91 8.05 9.58
CA PHE A 262 -2.11 9.43 9.99
C PHE A 262 -0.76 10.04 10.32
N GLN A 263 -0.40 11.15 9.66
CA GLN A 263 0.84 11.87 9.95
C GLN A 263 0.61 13.37 9.91
N LEU A 264 1.09 14.06 10.94
CA LEU A 264 1.08 15.52 11.01
C LEU A 264 2.49 16.02 11.31
N VAL A 265 3.03 16.78 10.37
CA VAL A 265 4.32 17.48 10.50
C VAL A 265 4.03 18.97 10.60
N THR A 266 4.68 19.67 11.51
CA THR A 266 4.51 21.11 11.70
C THR A 266 5.85 21.81 11.85
N GLY A 267 5.92 23.05 11.40
CA GLY A 267 7.06 23.91 11.57
C GLY A 267 6.63 25.31 11.99
N LEU A 268 7.24 25.85 13.01
CA LEU A 268 7.07 27.23 13.46
C LEU A 268 8.38 27.99 13.22
N THR A 269 8.32 29.03 12.43
CA THR A 269 9.51 29.84 12.11
C THR A 269 9.26 31.30 12.39
N ARG A 270 10.34 32.00 12.78
CA ARG A 270 10.31 33.46 12.89
C ARG A 270 11.70 34.02 12.58
N LYS A 271 11.71 35.11 11.80
CA LYS A 271 12.91 35.87 11.47
C LYS A 271 12.91 37.18 12.23
N PHE A 272 13.96 37.41 13.02
CA PHE A 272 14.23 38.64 13.75
C PHE A 272 15.28 39.45 12.99
N ALA A 273 14.90 40.56 12.42
CA ALA A 273 15.85 41.50 11.83
C ALA A 273 16.61 42.23 12.97
N LEU A 274 17.94 42.19 12.97
CA LEU A 274 18.79 42.87 13.96
C LEU A 274 19.27 44.18 13.43
N ARG A 275 19.88 44.21 12.24
CA ARG A 275 20.40 45.36 11.52
C ARG A 275 20.21 45.12 10.01
N GLU A 276 20.56 46.13 9.21
CA GLU A 276 20.58 45.96 7.75
C GLU A 276 21.54 44.82 7.38
N GLY A 277 21.02 43.87 6.59
CA GLY A 277 21.74 42.64 6.22
C GLY A 277 21.83 41.56 7.28
N GLN A 278 21.51 41.82 8.56
CA GLN A 278 21.66 40.85 9.65
C GLN A 278 20.30 40.37 10.22
N SER A 279 20.19 39.09 10.43
CA SER A 279 18.97 38.51 11.02
C SER A 279 19.24 37.22 11.79
N VAL A 280 18.39 36.94 12.75
CA VAL A 280 18.34 35.65 13.45
C VAL A 280 17.01 34.95 13.07
N GLU A 281 17.09 33.74 12.58
CA GLU A 281 15.92 32.90 12.29
C GLU A 281 15.82 31.82 13.38
N PHE A 282 14.69 31.81 14.07
CA PHE A 282 14.29 30.74 14.96
C PHE A 282 13.41 29.78 14.18
N ARG A 283 13.63 28.44 14.35
CA ARG A 283 12.83 27.38 13.77
C ARG A 283 12.61 26.28 14.79
N ALA A 284 11.33 25.88 14.92
CA ALA A 284 10.91 24.72 15.68
C ALA A 284 10.13 23.80 14.75
N GLU A 285 10.53 22.56 14.61
CA GLU A 285 9.91 21.56 13.75
C GLU A 285 9.49 20.35 14.59
N ALA A 286 8.31 19.80 14.28
CA ALA A 286 7.80 18.60 14.91
C ALA A 286 7.31 17.63 13.84
N PHE A 287 7.96 16.48 13.79
CA PHE A 287 7.54 15.33 12.98
C PHE A 287 6.64 14.44 13.84
N ASN A 288 5.55 13.93 13.27
CA ASN A 288 4.54 13.21 14.01
C ASN A 288 4.11 13.97 15.27
N LEU A 289 3.65 15.21 15.10
CA LEU A 289 3.29 16.11 16.21
C LEU A 289 2.35 15.47 17.23
N THR A 290 1.40 14.68 16.76
CA THR A 290 0.40 14.00 17.58
C THR A 290 0.94 12.76 18.32
N ASN A 291 2.17 12.34 18.02
CA ASN A 291 2.74 11.08 18.49
C ASN A 291 1.83 9.86 18.20
N HIS A 292 1.21 9.88 17.02
CA HIS A 292 0.33 8.81 16.57
C HIS A 292 1.14 7.62 16.09
N VAL A 293 0.81 6.42 16.59
CA VAL A 293 1.44 5.19 16.12
C VAL A 293 0.76 4.75 14.82
N ASN A 294 1.52 4.65 13.74
CA ASN A 294 1.06 4.11 12.48
C ASN A 294 1.45 2.62 12.43
N PRO A 295 0.51 1.71 12.63
CA PRO A 295 0.82 0.28 12.66
C PRO A 295 0.99 -0.29 11.26
N ASN A 296 1.84 -1.31 11.14
CA ASN A 296 1.94 -2.13 9.94
C ASN A 296 0.72 -3.05 9.77
N ASN A 297 0.67 -3.75 8.63
CA ASN A 297 -0.33 -4.79 8.44
C ASN A 297 -0.19 -5.90 9.51
N PRO A 298 -1.30 -6.53 9.92
CA PRO A 298 -1.26 -7.65 10.82
C PRO A 298 -0.56 -8.86 10.19
N SER A 299 -0.15 -9.81 11.01
CA SER A 299 0.37 -11.10 10.57
C SER A 299 -0.69 -11.85 9.75
N LEU A 300 -0.30 -12.37 8.58
CA LEU A 300 -1.20 -12.83 7.52
C LEU A 300 -1.31 -14.37 7.43
N LEU A 301 -0.51 -15.08 8.20
CA LEU A 301 -0.43 -16.54 8.13
C LEU A 301 -1.45 -17.17 9.07
N LEU A 302 -2.49 -17.80 8.51
CA LEU A 302 -3.63 -18.32 9.28
C LEU A 302 -3.23 -19.35 10.35
N ASN A 303 -2.23 -20.19 10.07
CA ASN A 303 -1.70 -21.17 11.03
C ASN A 303 -0.57 -20.63 11.91
N GLY A 304 -0.25 -19.34 11.80
CA GLY A 304 0.78 -18.70 12.60
C GLY A 304 0.26 -18.31 14.00
N GLN A 305 1.11 -18.41 15.02
CA GLN A 305 0.77 -18.02 16.41
C GLN A 305 0.42 -16.52 16.57
N THR A 306 0.85 -15.70 15.63
CA THR A 306 0.61 -14.25 15.61
C THR A 306 -0.45 -13.85 14.62
N PHE A 307 -1.22 -14.77 14.05
CA PHE A 307 -2.24 -14.44 13.06
C PHE A 307 -3.15 -13.32 13.57
N GLY A 308 -3.37 -12.34 12.71
CA GLY A 308 -4.23 -11.19 13.00
C GLY A 308 -3.66 -10.15 13.96
N LYS A 309 -2.46 -10.37 14.52
CA LYS A 309 -1.77 -9.41 15.40
C LYS A 309 -0.85 -8.48 14.62
N ILE A 310 -0.75 -7.26 15.09
CA ILE A 310 0.19 -6.27 14.54
C ILE A 310 1.44 -6.28 15.42
N THR A 311 2.56 -6.72 14.87
CA THR A 311 3.81 -6.90 15.61
C THR A 311 4.82 -5.77 15.41
N SER A 312 4.57 -4.88 14.46
CA SER A 312 5.45 -3.76 14.15
C SER A 312 4.66 -2.48 13.83
N ALA A 313 5.31 -1.35 14.01
CA ALA A 313 4.82 -0.04 13.61
C ALA A 313 5.62 0.47 12.40
N GLY A 314 5.01 1.35 11.64
CA GLY A 314 5.61 2.03 10.50
C GLY A 314 5.38 1.34 9.17
N ASP A 315 4.87 2.08 8.19
CA ASP A 315 4.94 1.71 6.78
C ASP A 315 6.28 2.21 6.24
N PRO A 316 7.22 1.33 5.86
CA PRO A 316 8.54 1.73 5.38
C PRO A 316 8.51 2.58 4.10
N ARG A 317 7.34 2.66 3.44
CA ARG A 317 7.14 3.48 2.24
C ARG A 317 6.54 4.86 2.52
N ALA A 318 6.00 5.08 3.69
CA ALA A 318 5.56 6.39 4.12
C ALA A 318 6.71 7.02 4.90
N SER A 319 7.42 7.96 4.28
CA SER A 319 8.52 8.72 4.90
C SER A 319 8.10 9.21 6.29
N GLY A 320 8.76 8.73 7.33
CA GLY A 320 8.52 9.09 8.71
C GLY A 320 7.24 8.52 9.36
N ALA A 321 6.49 7.64 8.72
CA ALA A 321 5.18 7.19 9.22
C ALA A 321 5.25 6.16 10.36
N GLY A 322 6.43 5.68 10.73
CA GLY A 322 6.60 4.74 11.85
C GLY A 322 7.34 5.34 13.03
N ASP A 323 7.85 6.54 12.88
CA ASP A 323 8.71 7.16 13.88
C ASP A 323 7.91 7.75 15.04
N PRO A 324 8.45 7.74 16.26
CA PRO A 324 7.90 8.52 17.37
C PRO A 324 7.94 10.01 17.02
N ARG A 325 7.29 10.82 17.84
CA ARG A 325 7.38 12.27 17.68
C ARG A 325 8.83 12.73 17.84
N ILE A 326 9.34 13.40 16.82
CA ILE A 326 10.68 14.01 16.81
C ILE A 326 10.49 15.52 16.76
N MET A 327 11.17 16.22 17.65
CA MET A 327 11.17 17.68 17.69
C MET A 327 12.60 18.20 17.46
N GLN A 328 12.72 19.21 16.60
CA GLN A 328 13.97 19.88 16.30
C GLN A 328 13.84 21.38 16.53
N LEU A 329 14.85 21.96 17.15
CA LEU A 329 14.98 23.40 17.33
C LEU A 329 16.25 23.88 16.63
N ALA A 330 16.14 24.94 15.88
CA ALA A 330 17.28 25.54 15.21
C ALA A 330 17.30 27.06 15.38
N LEU A 331 18.49 27.63 15.51
CA LEU A 331 18.76 29.06 15.50
C LEU A 331 19.81 29.32 14.41
N LYS A 332 19.44 30.17 13.43
CA LYS A 332 20.33 30.50 12.33
C LYS A 332 20.60 32.00 12.34
N TYR A 333 21.86 32.38 12.37
CA TYR A 333 22.27 33.77 12.14
C TYR A 333 22.65 33.95 10.66
N VAL A 334 22.14 35.02 10.08
CA VAL A 334 22.42 35.41 8.69
C VAL A 334 23.01 36.82 8.71
N PHE A 335 24.13 36.94 8.06
CA PHE A 335 24.86 38.22 7.96
C PHE A 335 25.16 38.55 6.51
#